data_1b9f1088e086d6d573cc291bf517ea64
#
_entry.id   1b9f1088e086d6d573cc291bf517ea64
#
_cell.length_a   1.000
_cell.length_b   1.000
_cell.length_c   1.000
_cell.angle_alpha   90.00
_cell.angle_beta   90.00
_cell.angle_gamma   90.00
#
_symmetry.space_group_name_H-M   'P 1'
#
loop_
_entity.id
_entity.type
_entity.pdbx_description
1 polymer ?
#
loop_
_entity_poly.entity_id
_entity_poly.type
_entity_poly.pdbx_seq_one_letter_code
_entity_poly.pdbx_strand_id
1 'polypeptide(L)'
;ILSNLFLHYVFDKWMEINHKANPWCRYADDGLVHCGTYSEAQTLLELIDRRFKECGLEIHPEKTKIVYCKDETRKKDYPMNEFTFLGYTFCRRTAKNQYTQRIFNSFLPAVSKKALKAMRQEIRLRWKLHLRSDLSLEELAEKYNPVIRGWIQYYGKFYKTELISLANYINMRLVKWARRKYLSLKIHKQSAYDWLVRVYNANPTL
;
A
#
# COMPACT_ATOMS: atom_id res chain seq x y z
N ILE A 1 8.82 18.99 -12.97
CA ILE A 1 10.22 18.75 -13.42
C ILE A 1 11.17 19.70 -12.64
N LEU A 2 11.00 21.02 -12.66
CA LEU A 2 11.88 21.98 -11.98
C LEU A 2 12.00 21.72 -10.47
N SER A 3 10.91 21.45 -9.80
CA SER A 3 10.88 21.08 -8.37
C SER A 3 11.77 19.88 -8.05
N ASN A 4 11.72 18.84 -8.88
CA ASN A 4 12.56 17.66 -8.71
C ASN A 4 14.03 17.92 -8.98
N LEU A 5 14.35 18.77 -9.96
CA LEU A 5 15.72 19.19 -10.23
C LEU A 5 16.28 20.02 -9.06
N PHE A 6 15.48 20.91 -8.50
CA PHE A 6 15.89 21.71 -7.34
C PHE A 6 16.17 20.82 -6.13
N LEU A 7 15.25 19.90 -5.79
CA LEU A 7 15.43 18.95 -4.69
C LEU A 7 16.60 17.97 -4.93
N HIS A 8 16.94 17.68 -6.18
CA HIS A 8 18.13 16.90 -6.50
C HIS A 8 19.42 17.56 -5.98
N TYR A 9 19.56 18.86 -6.13
CA TYR A 9 20.74 19.56 -5.60
C TYR A 9 20.62 19.86 -4.10
N VAL A 10 19.43 20.22 -3.63
CA VAL A 10 19.22 20.59 -2.22
C VAL A 10 19.38 19.36 -1.30
N PHE A 11 18.78 18.24 -1.70
CA PHE A 11 18.71 17.02 -0.86
C PHE A 11 19.59 15.89 -1.39
N ASP A 12 19.37 15.41 -2.63
CA ASP A 12 20.01 14.19 -3.09
C ASP A 12 21.53 14.32 -3.11
N LYS A 13 22.06 15.34 -3.78
CA LYS A 13 23.50 15.60 -3.83
C LYS A 13 24.10 15.93 -2.47
N TRP A 14 23.37 16.66 -1.65
CA TRP A 14 23.83 16.99 -0.31
C TRP A 14 23.94 15.73 0.58
N MET A 15 22.96 14.81 0.51
CA MET A 15 23.00 13.53 1.21
C MET A 15 24.15 12.65 0.70
N GLU A 16 24.32 12.53 -0.63
CA GLU A 16 25.40 11.75 -1.24
C GLU A 16 26.79 12.21 -0.80
N ILE A 17 27.01 13.51 -0.62
CA ILE A 17 28.31 14.06 -0.25
C ILE A 17 28.55 13.99 1.25
N ASN A 18 27.58 14.43 2.05
CA ASN A 18 27.77 14.68 3.48
C ASN A 18 27.32 13.52 4.38
N HIS A 19 26.41 12.64 3.92
CA HIS A 19 25.77 11.60 4.72
C HIS A 19 25.79 10.23 4.04
N LYS A 20 26.93 9.83 3.49
CA LYS A 20 27.13 8.56 2.77
C LYS A 20 26.78 7.31 3.58
N ALA A 21 26.89 7.38 4.91
CA ALA A 21 26.57 6.29 5.82
C ALA A 21 25.07 6.09 6.03
N ASN A 22 24.25 7.07 5.65
CA ASN A 22 22.79 7.03 5.85
C ASN A 22 22.09 6.69 4.54
N PRO A 23 21.61 5.45 4.35
CA PRO A 23 20.79 5.11 3.18
C PRO A 23 19.53 5.97 3.15
N TRP A 24 19.20 6.45 1.97
CA TRP A 24 18.03 7.31 1.77
C TRP A 24 17.33 6.99 0.45
N CYS A 25 16.08 7.39 0.36
CA CYS A 25 15.33 7.41 -0.91
C CYS A 25 14.38 8.60 -0.92
N ARG A 26 14.14 9.15 -2.10
CA ARG A 26 13.21 10.24 -2.32
C ARG A 26 12.30 9.96 -3.52
N TYR A 27 11.05 10.29 -3.38
CA TYR A 27 10.07 10.31 -4.46
C TYR A 27 9.32 11.65 -4.43
N ALA A 28 9.61 12.51 -5.39
CA ALA A 28 9.15 13.90 -5.43
C ALA A 28 9.54 14.65 -4.16
N ASP A 29 8.57 15.07 -3.36
CA ASP A 29 8.74 15.77 -2.07
C ASP A 29 8.78 14.82 -0.86
N ASP A 30 8.43 13.55 -1.03
CA ASP A 30 8.49 12.55 0.03
C ASP A 30 9.90 11.93 0.10
N GLY A 31 10.56 12.01 1.26
CA GLY A 31 11.88 11.45 1.51
C GLY A 31 11.91 10.53 2.72
N LEU A 32 12.77 9.50 2.66
CA LEU A 32 13.09 8.60 3.77
C LEU A 32 14.60 8.55 3.96
N VAL A 33 15.05 8.62 5.21
CA VAL A 33 16.46 8.45 5.57
C VAL A 33 16.57 7.41 6.69
N HIS A 34 17.50 6.48 6.56
CA HIS A 34 17.76 5.45 7.55
C HIS A 34 18.89 5.88 8.50
N CYS A 35 18.63 5.75 9.81
CA CYS A 35 19.58 6.04 10.86
C CYS A 35 19.74 4.84 11.77
N GLY A 36 20.94 4.63 12.31
CA GLY A 36 21.24 3.55 13.24
C GLY A 36 20.68 3.78 14.64
N THR A 37 20.65 5.03 15.09
CA THR A 37 20.20 5.43 16.43
C THR A 37 19.21 6.59 16.42
N TYR A 38 18.49 6.76 17.51
CA TYR A 38 17.57 7.88 17.67
C TYR A 38 18.30 9.23 17.69
N SER A 39 19.45 9.30 18.39
CA SER A 39 20.27 10.51 18.45
C SER A 39 20.78 10.92 17.07
N GLU A 40 21.25 9.95 16.27
CA GLU A 40 21.65 10.20 14.89
C GLU A 40 20.47 10.75 14.06
N ALA A 41 19.28 10.16 14.21
CA ALA A 41 18.09 10.64 13.51
C ALA A 41 17.71 12.07 13.89
N GLN A 42 17.83 12.45 15.16
CA GLN A 42 17.60 13.82 15.62
C GLN A 42 18.61 14.80 15.02
N THR A 43 19.90 14.48 15.14
CA THR A 43 20.96 15.34 14.57
C THR A 43 20.79 15.51 13.05
N LEU A 44 20.50 14.41 12.34
CA LEU A 44 20.33 14.47 10.90
C LEU A 44 19.09 15.26 10.50
N LEU A 45 18.00 15.15 11.25
CA LEU A 45 16.79 15.95 11.03
C LEU A 45 17.08 17.46 11.16
N GLU A 46 17.84 17.88 12.17
CA GLU A 46 18.25 19.29 12.36
C GLU A 46 19.16 19.77 11.21
N LEU A 47 20.06 18.91 10.74
CA LEU A 47 20.94 19.25 9.61
C LEU A 47 20.15 19.39 8.29
N ILE A 48 19.19 18.53 8.04
CA ILE A 48 18.31 18.61 6.87
C ILE A 48 17.44 19.87 6.96
N ASP A 49 16.87 20.18 8.11
CA ASP A 49 16.06 21.39 8.32
C ASP A 49 16.89 22.67 8.06
N ARG A 50 18.12 22.74 8.59
CA ARG A 50 19.04 23.83 8.32
C ARG A 50 19.33 23.95 6.82
N ARG A 51 19.67 22.85 6.18
CA ARG A 51 19.97 22.81 4.74
C ARG A 51 18.79 23.28 3.89
N PHE A 52 17.57 22.88 4.25
CA PHE A 52 16.37 23.32 3.54
C PHE A 52 16.13 24.82 3.70
N LYS A 53 16.27 25.35 4.92
CA LYS A 53 16.17 26.79 5.19
C LYS A 53 17.20 27.62 4.41
N GLU A 54 18.46 27.15 4.32
CA GLU A 54 19.49 27.79 3.49
C GLU A 54 19.09 27.88 2.00
N CYS A 55 18.26 26.95 1.54
CA CYS A 55 17.76 26.90 0.16
C CYS A 55 16.35 27.50 -0.01
N GLY A 56 15.81 28.17 1.02
CA GLY A 56 14.47 28.75 0.97
C GLY A 56 13.33 27.74 1.03
N LEU A 57 13.58 26.53 1.55
CA LEU A 57 12.59 25.50 1.77
C LEU A 57 12.31 25.30 3.27
N GLU A 58 11.15 24.73 3.56
CA GLU A 58 10.75 24.35 4.92
C GLU A 58 10.34 22.89 4.97
N ILE A 59 10.76 22.20 6.03
CA ILE A 59 10.27 20.87 6.36
C ILE A 59 8.86 20.98 6.92
N HIS A 60 7.93 20.13 6.44
CA HIS A 60 6.57 20.11 6.96
C HIS A 60 6.55 19.49 8.38
N PRO A 61 6.26 20.28 9.44
CA PRO A 61 6.47 19.83 10.83
C PRO A 61 5.59 18.66 11.23
N GLU A 62 4.34 18.59 10.75
CA GLU A 62 3.43 17.49 11.11
C GLU A 62 3.68 16.21 10.32
N LYS A 63 4.25 16.29 9.12
CA LYS A 63 4.50 15.13 8.26
C LYS A 63 5.88 14.53 8.47
N THR A 64 6.87 15.35 8.85
CA THR A 64 8.23 14.86 9.10
C THR A 64 8.31 14.23 10.49
N LYS A 65 8.74 12.99 10.55
CA LYS A 65 8.71 12.18 11.79
C LYS A 65 9.90 11.25 11.87
N ILE A 66 10.42 11.07 13.08
CA ILE A 66 11.35 9.99 13.40
C ILE A 66 10.52 8.77 13.78
N VAL A 67 10.72 7.67 13.05
CA VAL A 67 9.95 6.43 13.24
C VAL A 67 10.86 5.30 13.68
N TYR A 68 10.48 4.61 14.74
CA TYR A 68 11.19 3.44 15.24
C TYR A 68 10.78 2.18 14.47
N CYS A 69 11.70 1.65 13.66
CA CYS A 69 11.47 0.44 12.88
C CYS A 69 11.60 -0.80 13.77
N LYS A 70 10.56 -1.13 14.53
CA LYS A 70 10.53 -2.23 15.49
C LYS A 70 10.47 -3.58 14.75
N ASP A 71 11.40 -4.49 15.09
CA ASP A 71 11.45 -5.86 14.61
C ASP A 71 11.55 -6.86 15.79
N GLU A 72 11.95 -8.11 15.55
CA GLU A 72 12.10 -9.14 16.58
C GLU A 72 13.24 -8.83 17.54
N THR A 73 14.30 -8.16 17.09
CA THR A 73 15.52 -7.89 17.87
C THR A 73 15.41 -6.62 18.70
N ARG A 74 14.59 -5.68 18.26
CA ARG A 74 14.42 -4.35 18.85
C ARG A 74 13.33 -4.35 19.89
N LYS A 75 13.71 -4.33 21.18
CA LYS A 75 12.80 -4.48 22.34
C LYS A 75 12.19 -3.18 22.84
N LYS A 76 12.76 -2.02 22.50
CA LYS A 76 12.27 -0.71 22.97
C LYS A 76 10.91 -0.39 22.33
N ASP A 77 10.10 0.37 23.05
CA ASP A 77 8.84 0.92 22.57
C ASP A 77 8.96 2.44 22.42
N TYR A 78 8.53 2.93 21.26
CA TYR A 78 8.43 4.35 20.95
C TYR A 78 7.03 4.62 20.39
N PRO A 79 6.50 5.84 20.62
CA PRO A 79 5.13 6.17 20.19
C PRO A 79 4.94 6.12 18.65
N MET A 80 6.00 6.39 17.88
CA MET A 80 5.97 6.34 16.43
C MET A 80 6.70 5.09 15.93
N ASN A 81 5.94 4.08 15.53
CA ASN A 81 6.45 2.77 15.08
C ASN A 81 5.87 2.34 13.73
N GLU A 82 5.24 3.25 12.99
CA GLU A 82 4.76 3.03 11.64
C GLU A 82 4.81 4.32 10.82
N PHE A 83 4.95 4.18 9.50
CA PHE A 83 4.81 5.28 8.56
C PHE A 83 4.21 4.80 7.24
N THR A 84 3.69 5.73 6.45
CA THR A 84 3.17 5.45 5.12
C THR A 84 4.01 6.16 4.07
N PHE A 85 4.44 5.40 3.06
CA PHE A 85 5.22 5.90 1.93
C PHE A 85 4.74 5.24 0.64
N LEU A 86 4.47 6.01 -0.40
CA LEU A 86 3.99 5.56 -1.71
C LEU A 86 2.78 4.60 -1.65
N GLY A 87 1.85 4.86 -0.74
CA GLY A 87 0.66 4.03 -0.58
C GLY A 87 0.86 2.73 0.21
N TYR A 88 2.09 2.47 0.71
CA TYR A 88 2.38 1.38 1.63
C TYR A 88 2.50 1.88 3.06
N THR A 89 1.99 1.13 4.01
CA THR A 89 2.28 1.32 5.43
C THR A 89 3.38 0.34 5.85
N PHE A 90 4.46 0.90 6.36
CA PHE A 90 5.59 0.18 6.95
C PHE A 90 5.37 0.08 8.45
N CYS A 91 5.25 -1.13 8.98
CA CYS A 91 5.12 -1.39 10.40
C CYS A 91 5.59 -2.80 10.75
N ARG A 92 5.64 -3.13 12.04
CA ARG A 92 5.94 -4.48 12.50
C ARG A 92 4.85 -5.46 12.00
N ARG A 93 5.27 -6.51 11.30
CA ARG A 93 4.41 -7.58 10.80
C ARG A 93 5.02 -8.94 11.06
N THR A 94 4.17 -9.92 11.25
CA THR A 94 4.58 -11.31 11.35
C THR A 94 4.85 -11.87 9.96
N ALA A 95 6.02 -12.45 9.75
CA ALA A 95 6.42 -13.11 8.53
C ALA A 95 6.84 -14.55 8.82
N LYS A 96 6.77 -15.41 7.81
CA LYS A 96 7.20 -16.80 7.88
C LYS A 96 8.34 -17.01 6.90
N ASN A 97 9.45 -17.52 7.38
CA ASN A 97 10.57 -17.91 6.52
C ASN A 97 10.18 -19.13 5.71
N GLN A 98 10.30 -19.04 4.39
CA GLN A 98 9.87 -20.11 3.48
C GLN A 98 10.73 -21.39 3.61
N TYR A 99 12.00 -21.24 3.98
CA TYR A 99 12.95 -22.37 4.10
C TYR A 99 12.88 -23.01 5.50
N THR A 100 12.99 -22.20 6.54
CA THR A 100 13.04 -22.70 7.93
C THR A 100 11.67 -22.86 8.58
N GLN A 101 10.59 -22.41 7.93
CA GLN A 101 9.23 -22.37 8.45
C GLN A 101 9.08 -21.53 9.74
N ARG A 102 10.17 -20.89 10.21
CA ARG A 102 10.18 -20.06 11.41
C ARG A 102 9.31 -18.83 11.21
N ILE A 103 8.48 -18.53 12.20
CA ILE A 103 7.69 -17.30 12.30
C ILE A 103 8.53 -16.27 13.03
N PHE A 104 8.63 -15.07 12.47
CA PHE A 104 9.37 -13.94 13.06
C PHE A 104 8.65 -12.62 12.78
N ASN A 105 9.00 -11.59 13.56
CA ASN A 105 8.47 -10.25 13.33
C ASN A 105 9.53 -9.38 12.65
N SER A 106 9.12 -8.71 11.58
CA SER A 106 9.97 -7.78 10.84
C SER A 106 9.22 -6.49 10.52
N PHE A 107 9.95 -5.45 10.19
CA PHE A 107 9.37 -4.17 9.77
C PHE A 107 9.13 -4.22 8.25
N LEU A 108 7.89 -4.46 7.84
CA LEU A 108 7.54 -4.78 6.45
C LEU A 108 6.47 -3.84 5.89
N PRO A 109 6.57 -3.52 4.58
CA PRO A 109 5.54 -2.78 3.87
C PRO A 109 4.32 -3.66 3.54
N ALA A 110 3.14 -3.07 3.62
CA ALA A 110 1.91 -3.62 3.03
C ALA A 110 1.02 -2.47 2.54
N VAL A 111 0.02 -2.79 1.72
CA VAL A 111 -0.93 -1.78 1.25
C VAL A 111 -1.52 -0.98 2.40
N SER A 112 -1.54 0.36 2.29
CA SER A 112 -2.04 1.22 3.36
C SER A 112 -3.57 1.16 3.47
N LYS A 113 -4.08 1.41 4.68
CA LYS A 113 -5.54 1.54 4.92
C LYS A 113 -6.17 2.62 4.04
N LYS A 114 -5.43 3.72 3.78
CA LYS A 114 -5.86 4.81 2.90
C LYS A 114 -6.02 4.33 1.45
N ALA A 115 -5.04 3.57 0.93
CA ALA A 115 -5.08 3.00 -0.41
C ALA A 115 -6.23 1.97 -0.55
N LEU A 116 -6.39 1.05 0.42
CA LEU A 116 -7.52 0.11 0.43
C LEU A 116 -8.87 0.81 0.45
N LYS A 117 -8.99 1.90 1.23
CA LYS A 117 -10.21 2.72 1.27
C LYS A 117 -10.50 3.36 -0.09
N ALA A 118 -9.47 3.90 -0.76
CA ALA A 118 -9.60 4.50 -2.08
C ALA A 118 -10.05 3.47 -3.14
N MET A 119 -9.43 2.28 -3.17
CA MET A 119 -9.84 1.19 -4.07
C MET A 119 -11.29 0.76 -3.83
N ARG A 120 -11.71 0.59 -2.56
CA ARG A 120 -13.10 0.26 -2.23
C ARG A 120 -14.08 1.37 -2.64
N GLN A 121 -13.67 2.64 -2.53
CA GLN A 121 -14.47 3.78 -3.00
C GLN A 121 -14.61 3.77 -4.52
N GLU A 122 -13.51 3.51 -5.25
CA GLU A 122 -13.53 3.34 -6.71
C GLU A 122 -14.54 2.29 -7.14
N ILE A 123 -14.46 1.08 -6.56
CA ILE A 123 -15.38 -0.02 -6.83
C ILE A 123 -16.84 0.36 -6.49
N ARG A 124 -17.06 1.07 -5.40
CA ARG A 124 -18.40 1.43 -4.92
C ARG A 124 -19.03 2.53 -5.75
N LEU A 125 -18.28 3.60 -6.03
CA LEU A 125 -18.82 4.86 -6.56
C LEU A 125 -18.72 4.97 -8.08
N ARG A 126 -17.64 4.40 -8.67
CA ARG A 126 -17.40 4.47 -10.11
C ARG A 126 -17.85 3.21 -10.83
N TRP A 127 -17.44 2.03 -10.37
CA TRP A 127 -17.82 0.80 -11.06
C TRP A 127 -19.30 0.48 -10.88
N LYS A 128 -19.87 0.70 -9.68
CA LYS A 128 -21.28 0.51 -9.36
C LYS A 128 -21.79 -0.85 -9.87
N LEU A 129 -21.03 -1.94 -9.68
CA LEU A 129 -21.29 -3.26 -10.27
C LEU A 129 -22.74 -3.72 -10.11
N HIS A 130 -23.35 -3.44 -8.96
CA HIS A 130 -24.73 -3.80 -8.70
C HIS A 130 -25.77 -3.15 -9.62
N LEU A 131 -25.40 -2.09 -10.35
CA LEU A 131 -26.25 -1.41 -11.34
C LEU A 131 -25.96 -1.86 -12.77
N ARG A 132 -24.96 -2.73 -12.98
CA ARG A 132 -24.49 -3.18 -14.30
C ARG A 132 -25.06 -4.55 -14.67
N SER A 133 -26.36 -4.77 -14.43
CA SER A 133 -27.03 -5.99 -14.88
C SER A 133 -27.16 -6.11 -16.43
N ASP A 134 -26.87 -5.02 -17.13
CA ASP A 134 -26.69 -4.95 -18.60
C ASP A 134 -25.48 -5.75 -19.08
N LEU A 135 -24.39 -5.80 -18.30
CA LEU A 135 -23.15 -6.46 -18.69
C LEU A 135 -23.12 -7.93 -18.26
N SER A 136 -22.42 -8.77 -19.03
CA SER A 136 -22.05 -10.14 -18.66
C SER A 136 -20.89 -10.14 -17.64
N LEU A 137 -20.55 -11.31 -17.11
CA LEU A 137 -19.38 -11.44 -16.21
C LEU A 137 -18.08 -11.24 -16.99
N GLU A 138 -18.03 -11.73 -18.22
CA GLU A 138 -16.90 -11.59 -19.15
C GLU A 138 -16.64 -10.12 -19.47
N GLU A 139 -17.68 -9.36 -19.80
CA GLU A 139 -17.57 -7.92 -20.07
C GLU A 139 -17.14 -7.13 -18.83
N LEU A 140 -17.60 -7.52 -17.63
CA LEU A 140 -17.12 -6.95 -16.39
C LEU A 140 -15.64 -7.25 -16.14
N ALA A 141 -15.23 -8.51 -16.42
CA ALA A 141 -13.85 -8.93 -16.26
C ALA A 141 -12.93 -8.19 -17.25
N GLU A 142 -13.29 -8.10 -18.52
CA GLU A 142 -12.54 -7.35 -19.52
C GLU A 142 -12.35 -5.88 -19.12
N LYS A 143 -13.39 -5.26 -18.60
CA LYS A 143 -13.38 -3.85 -18.20
C LYS A 143 -12.57 -3.57 -16.94
N TYR A 144 -12.67 -4.42 -15.91
CA TYR A 144 -12.14 -4.11 -14.58
C TYR A 144 -10.90 -4.90 -14.19
N ASN A 145 -10.64 -6.07 -14.79
CA ASN A 145 -9.44 -6.86 -14.49
C ASN A 145 -8.13 -6.11 -14.78
N PRO A 146 -7.98 -5.26 -15.80
CA PRO A 146 -6.75 -4.49 -15.97
C PRO A 146 -6.43 -3.62 -14.76
N VAL A 147 -7.44 -2.98 -14.17
CA VAL A 147 -7.28 -2.15 -12.97
C VAL A 147 -6.94 -3.02 -11.74
N ILE A 148 -7.65 -4.14 -11.56
CA ILE A 148 -7.41 -5.09 -10.46
C ILE A 148 -5.99 -5.65 -10.55
N ARG A 149 -5.54 -6.06 -11.75
CA ARG A 149 -4.18 -6.55 -12.01
C ARG A 149 -3.13 -5.48 -11.66
N GLY A 150 -3.37 -4.22 -12.05
CA GLY A 150 -2.50 -3.10 -11.68
C GLY A 150 -2.37 -2.95 -10.16
N TRP A 151 -3.47 -3.02 -9.41
CA TRP A 151 -3.44 -2.98 -7.95
C TRP A 151 -2.69 -4.18 -7.35
N ILE A 152 -2.93 -5.39 -7.86
CA ILE A 152 -2.25 -6.61 -7.40
C ILE A 152 -0.75 -6.55 -7.72
N GLN A 153 -0.36 -6.10 -8.91
CA GLN A 153 1.05 -5.96 -9.29
C GLN A 153 1.77 -4.94 -8.43
N TYR A 154 1.15 -3.80 -8.16
CA TYR A 154 1.75 -2.76 -7.35
C TYR A 154 1.76 -3.15 -5.86
N TYR A 155 0.61 -3.39 -5.25
CA TYR A 155 0.49 -3.61 -3.81
C TYR A 155 0.76 -5.05 -3.36
N GLY A 156 0.67 -6.02 -4.25
CA GLY A 156 0.94 -7.43 -3.96
C GLY A 156 2.41 -7.83 -3.94
N LYS A 157 3.32 -6.87 -4.18
CA LYS A 157 4.76 -7.12 -4.25
C LYS A 157 5.37 -7.54 -2.91
N PHE A 158 4.76 -7.11 -1.80
CA PHE A 158 5.25 -7.38 -0.46
C PHE A 158 4.25 -8.25 0.34
N TYR A 159 3.56 -7.70 1.32
CA TYR A 159 2.67 -8.43 2.23
C TYR A 159 1.28 -8.60 1.62
N LYS A 160 1.12 -9.64 0.75
CA LYS A 160 -0.10 -9.88 -0.05
C LYS A 160 -1.35 -10.13 0.77
N THR A 161 -1.22 -10.62 2.00
CA THR A 161 -2.34 -10.99 2.88
C THR A 161 -3.31 -9.82 3.11
N GLU A 162 -2.81 -8.59 3.13
CA GLU A 162 -3.65 -7.40 3.30
C GLU A 162 -4.61 -7.15 2.12
N LEU A 163 -4.26 -7.63 0.91
CA LEU A 163 -5.12 -7.52 -0.27
C LEU A 163 -6.30 -8.51 -0.26
N ILE A 164 -6.27 -9.55 0.57
CA ILE A 164 -7.38 -10.52 0.70
C ILE A 164 -8.67 -9.77 1.06
N SER A 165 -8.57 -8.76 1.91
CA SER A 165 -9.73 -7.94 2.30
C SER A 165 -10.35 -7.17 1.13
N LEU A 166 -9.55 -6.78 0.11
CA LEU A 166 -10.02 -6.15 -1.11
C LEU A 166 -10.66 -7.19 -2.05
N ALA A 167 -10.02 -8.36 -2.21
CA ALA A 167 -10.58 -9.46 -3.02
C ALA A 167 -11.96 -9.89 -2.48
N ASN A 168 -12.09 -10.08 -1.18
CA ASN A 168 -13.36 -10.38 -0.54
C ASN A 168 -14.42 -9.28 -0.77
N TYR A 169 -13.99 -8.02 -0.77
CA TYR A 169 -14.89 -6.90 -1.07
C TYR A 169 -15.38 -6.94 -2.52
N ILE A 170 -14.51 -7.24 -3.48
CA ILE A 170 -14.87 -7.41 -4.90
C ILE A 170 -15.88 -8.55 -5.05
N ASN A 171 -15.58 -9.72 -4.46
CA ASN A 171 -16.46 -10.90 -4.49
C ASN A 171 -17.86 -10.57 -3.93
N MET A 172 -17.94 -9.85 -2.81
CA MET A 172 -19.24 -9.40 -2.28
C MET A 172 -20.01 -8.49 -3.25
N ARG A 173 -19.30 -7.65 -4.03
CA ARG A 173 -19.94 -6.80 -5.04
C ARG A 173 -20.42 -7.60 -6.25
N LEU A 174 -19.64 -8.58 -6.69
CA LEU A 174 -20.02 -9.52 -7.76
C LEU A 174 -21.23 -10.38 -7.35
N VAL A 175 -21.26 -10.89 -6.12
CA VAL A 175 -22.43 -11.61 -5.60
C VAL A 175 -23.69 -10.74 -5.62
N LYS A 176 -23.58 -9.46 -5.24
CA LYS A 176 -24.73 -8.52 -5.32
C LYS A 176 -25.17 -8.27 -6.75
N TRP A 177 -24.23 -8.16 -7.68
CA TRP A 177 -24.50 -8.03 -9.11
C TRP A 177 -25.19 -9.29 -9.66
N ALA A 178 -24.65 -10.50 -9.41
CA ALA A 178 -25.22 -11.76 -9.87
C ALA A 178 -26.65 -11.97 -9.38
N ARG A 179 -26.93 -11.68 -8.10
CA ARG A 179 -28.27 -11.74 -7.52
C ARG A 179 -29.27 -10.76 -8.16
N ARG A 180 -28.77 -9.67 -8.74
CA ARG A 180 -29.62 -8.70 -9.43
C ARG A 180 -29.85 -9.07 -10.88
N LYS A 181 -28.84 -9.67 -11.53
CA LYS A 181 -28.88 -10.09 -12.93
C LYS A 181 -29.68 -11.38 -13.12
N TYR A 182 -29.45 -12.39 -12.28
CA TYR A 182 -30.01 -13.72 -12.43
C TYR A 182 -31.12 -13.99 -11.42
N LEU A 183 -32.35 -14.20 -11.91
CA LEU A 183 -33.53 -14.46 -11.05
C LEU A 183 -33.33 -15.69 -10.17
N SER A 184 -32.70 -16.76 -10.69
CA SER A 184 -32.39 -17.99 -9.94
C SER A 184 -31.47 -17.80 -8.74
N LEU A 185 -30.67 -16.70 -8.74
CA LEU A 185 -29.74 -16.38 -7.66
C LEU A 185 -30.26 -15.34 -6.68
N LYS A 186 -31.45 -14.79 -6.95
CA LYS A 186 -32.01 -13.62 -6.22
C LYS A 186 -32.24 -13.91 -4.75
N ILE A 187 -32.78 -15.08 -4.41
CA ILE A 187 -33.30 -15.39 -3.07
C ILE A 187 -32.16 -15.65 -2.08
N HIS A 188 -31.22 -16.53 -2.42
CA HIS A 188 -30.19 -16.99 -1.50
C HIS A 188 -28.82 -16.42 -1.85
N LYS A 189 -28.21 -15.69 -0.90
CA LYS A 189 -26.86 -15.15 -1.05
C LYS A 189 -25.81 -16.25 -1.26
N GLN A 190 -25.97 -17.39 -0.56
CA GLN A 190 -25.04 -18.52 -0.67
C GLN A 190 -25.04 -19.12 -2.08
N SER A 191 -26.20 -19.30 -2.69
CA SER A 191 -26.31 -19.81 -4.08
C SER A 191 -25.58 -18.93 -5.08
N ALA A 192 -25.60 -17.61 -4.89
CA ALA A 192 -24.88 -16.68 -5.75
C ALA A 192 -23.37 -16.73 -5.51
N TYR A 193 -22.93 -16.98 -4.29
CA TYR A 193 -21.52 -17.19 -3.98
C TYR A 193 -21.02 -18.49 -4.58
N ASP A 194 -21.75 -19.59 -4.41
CA ASP A 194 -21.42 -20.93 -4.95
C ASP A 194 -21.41 -20.92 -6.48
N TRP A 195 -22.30 -20.15 -7.11
CA TRP A 195 -22.28 -19.89 -8.55
C TRP A 195 -20.99 -19.19 -8.97
N LEU A 196 -20.57 -18.15 -8.27
CA LEU A 196 -19.33 -17.42 -8.56
C LEU A 196 -18.10 -18.34 -8.44
N VAL A 197 -18.06 -19.20 -7.41
CA VAL A 197 -16.99 -20.18 -7.23
C VAL A 197 -16.96 -21.20 -8.37
N ARG A 198 -18.12 -21.69 -8.82
CA ARG A 198 -18.20 -22.61 -9.98
C ARG A 198 -17.70 -21.96 -11.26
N VAL A 199 -18.09 -20.71 -11.51
CA VAL A 199 -17.61 -19.97 -12.71
C VAL A 199 -16.10 -19.77 -12.65
N TYR A 200 -15.55 -19.41 -11.51
CA TYR A 200 -14.10 -19.27 -11.32
C TYR A 200 -13.36 -20.60 -11.58
N ASN A 201 -13.87 -21.71 -11.07
CA ASN A 201 -13.26 -23.04 -11.28
C ASN A 201 -13.32 -23.49 -12.76
N ALA A 202 -14.40 -23.12 -13.47
CA ALA A 202 -14.54 -23.43 -14.87
C ALA A 202 -13.68 -22.50 -15.77
N ASN A 203 -13.42 -21.27 -15.33
CA ASN A 203 -12.68 -20.25 -16.10
C ASN A 203 -11.68 -19.50 -15.18
N PRO A 204 -10.53 -20.12 -14.83
CA PRO A 204 -9.57 -19.53 -13.89
C PRO A 204 -8.93 -18.23 -14.37
N THR A 205 -9.09 -17.89 -15.66
CA THR A 205 -8.55 -16.68 -16.30
C THR A 205 -9.51 -15.48 -16.26
N LEU A 206 -10.77 -15.74 -15.91
CA LEU A 206 -11.78 -14.73 -15.70
C LEU A 206 -11.56 -14.02 -14.32
#